data_e8515a5c11df2b7e10c500c9540ff8eb
#
_entry.id   e8515a5c11df2b7e10c500c9540ff8eb
#
_cell.length_a   1.000
_cell.length_b   1.000
_cell.length_c   1.000
_cell.angle_alpha   90.00
_cell.angle_beta   90.00
_cell.angle_gamma   90.00
#
_symmetry.space_group_name_H-M   'P 1'
#
loop_
_entity.id
_entity.type
_entity.pdbx_description
1 polymer ?
#
loop_
_entity_poly.entity_id
_entity_poly.type
_entity_poly.pdbx_seq_one_letter_code
_entity_poly.pdbx_strand_id
1 'polypeptide(L)'
;MSVNKALRVCYFGTYRATYPRNRLNIERLRMNEVEVVECHAGLWKGLEDREQVAGGGWLKPGFWLRAILAYLRLIWRYLHVGRYDVLIVGYPGQPDIPLARLLSWLRRKPLVYDVMMSIYLIAQERGLEQSSSFSVQLIRSVERLACRLPDLLIIDTSEYARWYQDNYGIRSEKIRLLPLGADDRLFKPRDCHEKDDSIFLCLYYGTFIRNHAPGVIVEAAHLLAGDPTIRFEMIGQGPEREKTATLANSYGLANLTFIDWMDVDELVQRAACADVILGTFGITPQALMTMQHKIHEGLAMAKPIINGESPVMSSTLQHGETIYLCERQNPRALANAILTLRDDQQLRARLARQGYKFYQENLTFNKIGMKLKQYLEELHR
;
A
#
# COMPACT_ATOMS: atom_id res chain seq x y z
N MET A 1 -0.26 41.06 13.30
CA MET A 1 -0.17 39.90 12.41
C MET A 1 0.56 38.82 13.16
N SER A 2 -0.12 37.77 13.66
CA SER A 2 0.54 36.64 14.28
C SER A 2 1.29 35.88 13.16
N VAL A 3 2.60 35.83 13.26
CA VAL A 3 3.41 34.94 12.43
C VAL A 3 2.84 33.54 12.62
N ASN A 4 2.17 33.01 11.60
CA ASN A 4 1.60 31.66 11.62
C ASN A 4 2.80 30.71 11.74
N LYS A 5 3.07 30.24 12.94
CA LYS A 5 4.23 29.38 13.21
C LYS A 5 4.01 28.07 12.45
N ALA A 6 4.95 27.70 11.60
CA ALA A 6 4.87 26.45 10.84
C ALA A 6 4.65 25.26 11.80
N LEU A 7 3.70 24.40 11.45
CA LEU A 7 3.42 23.16 12.20
C LEU A 7 4.69 22.31 12.23
N ARG A 8 5.09 21.86 13.42
CA ARG A 8 6.26 20.98 13.60
C ARG A 8 5.83 19.60 14.07
N VAL A 9 6.18 18.58 13.32
CA VAL A 9 5.79 17.20 13.53
C VAL A 9 7.00 16.34 13.89
N CYS A 10 6.88 15.52 14.92
CA CYS A 10 7.83 14.45 15.19
C CYS A 10 7.31 13.14 14.58
N TYR A 11 7.98 12.64 13.54
CA TYR A 11 7.68 11.33 12.95
C TYR A 11 8.50 10.26 13.67
N PHE A 12 7.83 9.44 14.47
CA PHE A 12 8.44 8.61 15.52
C PHE A 12 8.27 7.13 15.25
N GLY A 13 9.26 6.32 15.59
CA GLY A 13 9.13 4.87 15.73
C GLY A 13 10.24 4.04 15.12
N THR A 14 9.99 2.73 15.11
CA THR A 14 10.88 1.72 14.52
C THR A 14 10.47 1.36 13.09
N TYR A 15 9.67 2.21 12.44
CA TYR A 15 9.15 2.01 11.10
C TYR A 15 10.25 1.81 10.05
N ARG A 16 9.89 1.28 8.87
CA ARG A 16 10.81 1.21 7.73
C ARG A 16 10.80 2.54 6.98
N ALA A 17 11.93 3.27 7.02
CA ALA A 17 12.06 4.57 6.34
C ALA A 17 11.87 4.48 4.82
N THR A 18 12.29 3.36 4.21
CA THR A 18 12.13 3.08 2.78
C THR A 18 10.73 2.62 2.37
N TYR A 19 9.84 2.36 3.33
CA TYR A 19 8.48 1.92 3.01
C TYR A 19 7.69 3.08 2.39
N PRO A 20 7.07 2.91 1.20
CA PRO A 20 6.48 4.01 0.45
C PRO A 20 5.53 4.88 1.28
N ARG A 21 4.65 4.29 2.09
CA ARG A 21 3.70 5.05 2.93
C ARG A 21 4.38 6.08 3.83
N ASN A 22 5.42 5.66 4.58
CA ASN A 22 6.13 6.55 5.50
C ASN A 22 6.91 7.62 4.74
N ARG A 23 7.69 7.22 3.73
CA ARG A 23 8.48 8.13 2.90
C ARG A 23 7.60 9.20 2.25
N LEU A 24 6.52 8.77 1.59
CA LEU A 24 5.63 9.69 0.89
C LEU A 24 4.92 10.65 1.86
N ASN A 25 4.46 10.18 3.04
CA ASN A 25 3.80 11.06 4.00
C ASN A 25 4.76 12.08 4.62
N ILE A 26 6.02 11.71 4.90
CA ILE A 26 7.05 12.64 5.35
C ILE A 26 7.33 13.71 4.29
N GLU A 27 7.52 13.29 3.04
CA GLU A 27 7.79 14.21 1.92
C GLU A 27 6.58 15.12 1.62
N ARG A 28 5.36 14.59 1.67
CA ARG A 28 4.10 15.34 1.51
C ARG A 28 3.95 16.44 2.55
N LEU A 29 4.26 16.14 3.81
CA LEU A 29 4.24 17.13 4.89
C LEU A 29 5.28 18.22 4.64
N ARG A 30 6.52 17.86 4.28
CA ARG A 30 7.59 18.82 3.97
C ARG A 30 7.24 19.74 2.80
N MET A 31 6.66 19.19 1.73
CA MET A 31 6.20 19.99 0.58
C MET A 31 5.06 20.96 0.93
N ASN A 32 4.31 20.66 1.99
CA ASN A 32 3.25 21.51 2.49
C ASN A 32 3.67 22.38 3.69
N GLU A 33 4.96 22.74 3.75
CA GLU A 33 5.52 23.67 4.75
C GLU A 33 5.38 23.20 6.21
N VAL A 34 5.30 21.88 6.43
CA VAL A 34 5.35 21.27 7.76
C VAL A 34 6.80 20.88 8.06
N GLU A 35 7.31 21.35 9.20
CA GLU A 35 8.63 20.92 9.66
C GLU A 35 8.54 19.48 10.21
N VAL A 36 9.18 18.52 9.54
CA VAL A 36 9.18 17.12 9.96
C VAL A 36 10.52 16.73 10.53
N VAL A 37 10.53 16.42 11.82
CA VAL A 37 11.69 15.86 12.53
C VAL A 37 11.51 14.35 12.64
N GLU A 38 12.41 13.59 12.04
CA GLU A 38 12.39 12.13 12.09
C GLU A 38 13.11 11.61 13.34
N CYS A 39 12.34 11.00 14.23
CA CYS A 39 12.85 10.28 15.39
C CYS A 39 12.71 8.77 15.13
N HIS A 40 13.68 8.20 14.42
CA HIS A 40 13.61 6.85 13.89
C HIS A 40 14.78 5.97 14.36
N ALA A 41 14.49 4.70 14.66
CA ALA A 41 15.49 3.67 14.93
C ALA A 41 15.09 2.37 14.20
N GLY A 42 15.89 1.93 13.23
CA GLY A 42 15.59 0.73 12.45
C GLY A 42 15.61 -0.53 13.29
N LEU A 43 14.45 -1.20 13.39
CA LEU A 43 14.30 -2.53 14.00
C LEU A 43 14.13 -3.60 12.92
N TRP A 44 13.37 -3.31 11.88
CA TRP A 44 12.92 -4.23 10.85
C TRP A 44 13.85 -4.22 9.65
N LYS A 45 14.44 -5.38 9.30
CA LYS A 45 15.38 -5.50 8.17
C LYS A 45 14.69 -5.70 6.82
N GLY A 46 13.47 -6.25 6.81
CA GLY A 46 12.73 -6.53 5.60
C GLY A 46 11.35 -7.12 5.85
N LEU A 47 10.70 -7.58 4.79
CA LEU A 47 9.42 -8.28 4.87
C LEU A 47 9.61 -9.65 5.56
N GLU A 48 10.61 -10.40 5.11
CA GLU A 48 10.96 -11.72 5.64
C GLU A 48 11.30 -11.71 7.13
N ASP A 49 12.06 -10.70 7.60
CA ASP A 49 12.40 -10.54 9.03
C ASP A 49 11.13 -10.39 9.89
N ARG A 50 10.13 -9.65 9.40
CA ARG A 50 8.85 -9.48 10.09
C ARG A 50 8.02 -10.77 10.10
N GLU A 51 8.04 -11.51 9.01
CA GLU A 51 7.37 -12.81 8.91
C GLU A 51 7.99 -13.84 9.85
N GLN A 52 9.31 -13.91 9.87
CA GLN A 52 10.04 -14.80 10.80
C GLN A 52 9.76 -14.43 12.26
N VAL A 53 9.73 -13.14 12.59
CA VAL A 53 9.40 -12.69 13.94
C VAL A 53 7.95 -13.04 14.29
N ALA A 54 6.99 -12.78 13.43
CA ALA A 54 5.59 -13.11 13.64
C ALA A 54 5.34 -14.63 13.74
N GLY A 55 6.10 -15.44 13.00
CA GLY A 55 6.05 -16.91 13.04
C GLY A 55 6.74 -17.56 14.26
N GLY A 56 7.07 -16.78 15.31
CA GLY A 56 7.69 -17.26 16.54
C GLY A 56 9.15 -16.83 16.75
N GLY A 57 9.74 -16.12 15.81
CA GLY A 57 11.10 -15.56 15.92
C GLY A 57 11.24 -14.55 17.07
N TRP A 58 10.12 -14.00 17.54
CA TRP A 58 10.07 -13.15 18.76
C TRP A 58 10.46 -13.90 20.04
N LEU A 59 10.47 -15.23 20.05
CA LEU A 59 10.98 -16.05 21.16
C LEU A 59 12.51 -16.10 21.20
N LYS A 60 13.21 -15.70 20.14
CA LYS A 60 14.68 -15.74 20.06
C LYS A 60 15.31 -14.58 20.84
N PRO A 61 16.29 -14.85 21.74
CA PRO A 61 16.95 -13.79 22.52
C PRO A 61 17.57 -12.67 21.66
N GLY A 62 18.10 -13.01 20.48
CA GLY A 62 18.68 -12.05 19.56
C GLY A 62 17.69 -11.00 19.03
N PHE A 63 16.40 -11.33 18.91
CA PHE A 63 15.38 -10.35 18.58
C PHE A 63 15.22 -9.32 19.69
N TRP A 64 15.13 -9.75 20.96
CA TRP A 64 14.96 -8.87 22.10
C TRP A 64 16.15 -7.95 22.31
N LEU A 65 17.39 -8.46 22.15
CA LEU A 65 18.58 -7.61 22.21
C LEU A 65 18.53 -6.50 21.14
N ARG A 66 18.18 -6.86 19.90
CA ARG A 66 18.00 -5.90 18.80
C ARG A 66 16.89 -4.88 19.11
N ALA A 67 15.76 -5.34 19.64
CA ALA A 67 14.64 -4.50 20.03
C ALA A 67 15.05 -3.52 21.14
N ILE A 68 15.67 -4.00 22.23
CA ILE A 68 16.14 -3.15 23.33
C ILE A 68 17.08 -2.07 22.80
N LEU A 69 18.07 -2.43 21.98
CA LEU A 69 19.01 -1.46 21.42
C LEU A 69 18.30 -0.42 20.51
N ALA A 70 17.31 -0.86 19.73
CA ALA A 70 16.53 0.04 18.91
C ALA A 70 15.72 1.03 19.76
N TYR A 71 15.04 0.55 20.80
CA TYR A 71 14.27 1.42 21.71
C TYR A 71 15.14 2.35 22.54
N LEU A 72 16.31 1.91 23.01
CA LEU A 72 17.27 2.80 23.69
C LEU A 72 17.73 3.93 22.77
N ARG A 73 18.06 3.61 21.49
CA ARG A 73 18.39 4.62 20.48
C ARG A 73 17.21 5.56 20.21
N LEU A 74 16.00 5.02 20.13
CA LEU A 74 14.78 5.79 19.88
C LEU A 74 14.52 6.79 21.00
N ILE A 75 14.63 6.35 22.28
CA ILE A 75 14.50 7.21 23.46
C ILE A 75 15.59 8.29 23.46
N TRP A 76 16.84 7.90 23.21
CA TRP A 76 17.94 8.87 23.16
C TRP A 76 17.73 9.93 22.09
N ARG A 77 17.33 9.54 20.87
CA ARG A 77 16.98 10.47 19.79
C ARG A 77 15.82 11.36 20.18
N TYR A 78 14.79 10.80 20.79
CA TYR A 78 13.61 11.57 21.21
C TYR A 78 13.93 12.66 22.22
N LEU A 79 14.87 12.45 23.11
CA LEU A 79 15.32 13.48 24.07
C LEU A 79 15.94 14.70 23.34
N HIS A 80 16.47 14.51 22.13
CA HIS A 80 17.10 15.55 21.31
C HIS A 80 16.19 16.13 20.21
N VAL A 81 14.95 15.65 20.05
CA VAL A 81 14.01 16.16 19.01
C VAL A 81 13.64 17.63 19.19
N GLY A 82 13.80 18.18 20.41
CA GLY A 82 13.36 19.55 20.71
C GLY A 82 11.83 19.66 20.85
N ARG A 83 11.28 20.83 20.50
CA ARG A 83 9.82 21.08 20.55
C ARG A 83 9.17 20.55 19.28
N TYR A 84 7.95 20.02 19.40
CA TYR A 84 7.08 19.63 18.28
C TYR A 84 5.62 19.85 18.70
N ASP A 85 4.72 19.86 17.75
CA ASP A 85 3.30 20.11 17.97
C ASP A 85 2.49 18.82 17.95
N VAL A 86 2.84 17.87 17.10
CA VAL A 86 2.18 16.55 16.95
C VAL A 86 3.21 15.44 16.88
N LEU A 87 2.95 14.31 17.57
CA LEU A 87 3.72 13.08 17.44
C LEU A 87 3.00 12.11 16.50
N ILE A 88 3.65 11.70 15.41
CA ILE A 88 3.11 10.70 14.47
C ILE A 88 3.91 9.42 14.59
N VAL A 89 3.24 8.29 14.74
CA VAL A 89 3.85 6.97 14.63
C VAL A 89 3.58 6.41 13.24
N GLY A 90 4.66 6.08 12.51
CA GLY A 90 4.59 5.53 11.16
C GLY A 90 4.32 4.01 11.14
N TYR A 91 3.90 3.49 10.00
CA TYR A 91 3.62 2.07 9.77
C TYR A 91 4.92 1.25 9.53
N PRO A 92 5.04 0.03 10.07
CA PRO A 92 4.23 -0.59 11.12
C PRO A 92 4.69 -0.10 12.52
N GLY A 93 3.81 0.53 13.25
CA GLY A 93 4.15 1.19 14.52
C GLY A 93 3.47 0.60 15.76
N GLN A 94 2.75 -0.55 15.63
CA GLN A 94 2.00 -1.13 16.73
C GLN A 94 2.82 -1.30 18.01
N PRO A 95 4.06 -1.83 17.98
CA PRO A 95 4.88 -1.97 19.17
C PRO A 95 5.38 -0.62 19.74
N ASP A 96 5.43 0.42 18.90
CA ASP A 96 5.95 1.75 19.29
C ASP A 96 4.90 2.59 20.03
N ILE A 97 3.60 2.32 19.80
CA ILE A 97 2.50 3.13 20.32
C ILE A 97 2.50 3.27 21.84
N PRO A 98 2.71 2.24 22.66
CA PRO A 98 2.74 2.40 24.12
C PRO A 98 3.80 3.39 24.59
N LEU A 99 5.02 3.31 24.01
CA LEU A 99 6.09 4.25 24.30
C LEU A 99 5.75 5.65 23.77
N ALA A 100 5.29 5.76 22.53
CA ALA A 100 4.89 7.02 21.94
C ALA A 100 3.80 7.72 22.75
N ARG A 101 2.83 6.96 23.28
CA ARG A 101 1.77 7.51 24.13
C ARG A 101 2.32 8.09 25.43
N LEU A 102 3.21 7.37 26.11
CA LEU A 102 3.86 7.86 27.31
C LEU A 102 4.63 9.18 27.04
N LEU A 103 5.42 9.19 25.97
CA LEU A 103 6.25 10.32 25.59
C LEU A 103 5.42 11.55 25.16
N SER A 104 4.35 11.33 24.39
CA SER A 104 3.43 12.40 23.97
C SER A 104 2.68 12.99 25.16
N TRP A 105 2.29 12.15 26.11
CA TRP A 105 1.61 12.57 27.32
C TRP A 105 2.50 13.42 28.22
N LEU A 106 3.75 13.02 28.42
CA LEU A 106 4.74 13.79 29.19
C LEU A 106 4.98 15.20 28.60
N ARG A 107 4.88 15.34 27.28
CA ARG A 107 5.01 16.64 26.59
C ARG A 107 3.67 17.33 26.32
N ARG A 108 2.55 16.74 26.73
CA ARG A 108 1.17 17.24 26.48
C ARG A 108 0.92 17.52 24.99
N LYS A 109 1.33 16.58 24.14
CA LYS A 109 1.18 16.66 22.68
C LYS A 109 0.27 15.55 22.17
N PRO A 110 -0.55 15.81 21.14
CA PRO A 110 -1.39 14.79 20.55
C PRO A 110 -0.55 13.71 19.85
N LEU A 111 -1.07 12.48 19.90
CA LEU A 111 -0.50 11.30 19.26
C LEU A 111 -1.36 10.86 18.09
N VAL A 112 -0.77 10.78 16.91
CA VAL A 112 -1.36 10.25 15.68
C VAL A 112 -0.71 8.92 15.34
N TYR A 113 -1.51 7.96 14.89
CA TYR A 113 -1.00 6.70 14.39
C TYR A 113 -1.44 6.48 12.93
N ASP A 114 -0.47 6.37 12.04
CA ASP A 114 -0.70 5.96 10.63
C ASP A 114 -0.77 4.43 10.55
N VAL A 115 -2.00 3.90 10.65
CA VAL A 115 -2.24 2.46 10.77
C VAL A 115 -2.00 1.73 9.45
N MET A 116 -2.41 2.32 8.34
CA MET A 116 -2.42 1.77 6.99
C MET A 116 -3.23 0.46 6.91
N MET A 117 -2.68 -0.68 7.33
CA MET A 117 -3.36 -1.98 7.25
C MET A 117 -3.17 -2.81 8.54
N SER A 118 -4.05 -3.78 8.76
CA SER A 118 -4.03 -4.65 9.93
C SER A 118 -2.92 -5.70 9.83
N ILE A 119 -2.01 -5.70 10.82
CA ILE A 119 -0.98 -6.75 10.93
C ILE A 119 -1.60 -8.09 11.39
N TYR A 120 -2.72 -8.04 12.09
CA TYR A 120 -3.49 -9.24 12.46
C TYR A 120 -4.04 -9.94 11.21
N LEU A 121 -4.67 -9.20 10.30
CA LEU A 121 -5.15 -9.76 9.03
C LEU A 121 -4.01 -10.28 8.16
N ILE A 122 -2.86 -9.58 8.13
CA ILE A 122 -1.66 -10.06 7.45
C ILE A 122 -1.21 -11.41 8.02
N ALA A 123 -1.19 -11.53 9.34
CA ALA A 123 -0.79 -12.78 9.99
C ALA A 123 -1.73 -13.94 9.64
N GLN A 124 -3.03 -13.69 9.60
CA GLN A 124 -4.02 -14.70 9.18
C GLN A 124 -3.86 -15.10 7.72
N GLU A 125 -3.75 -14.14 6.79
CA GLU A 125 -3.57 -14.43 5.36
C GLU A 125 -2.33 -15.26 5.04
N ARG A 126 -1.27 -15.11 5.86
CA ARG A 126 -0.04 -15.87 5.74
C ARG A 126 -0.09 -17.22 6.43
N GLY A 127 -1.23 -17.59 7.00
CA GLY A 127 -1.41 -18.87 7.66
C GLY A 127 -0.61 -19.03 8.96
N LEU A 128 -0.16 -17.92 9.58
CA LEU A 128 0.58 -17.96 10.84
C LEU A 128 -0.24 -18.55 11.99
N GLU A 129 -1.55 -18.59 11.85
CA GLU A 129 -2.47 -19.23 12.80
C GLU A 129 -2.23 -20.74 12.89
N GLN A 130 -1.85 -21.39 11.79
CA GLN A 130 -1.51 -22.82 11.75
C GLN A 130 -0.19 -23.13 12.47
N SER A 131 0.76 -22.18 12.47
CA SER A 131 2.05 -22.36 13.14
C SER A 131 2.04 -21.87 14.59
N SER A 132 1.26 -20.86 14.95
CA SER A 132 1.15 -20.32 16.30
C SER A 132 -0.12 -19.48 16.50
N SER A 133 -1.22 -20.13 16.87
CA SER A 133 -2.48 -19.43 17.20
C SER A 133 -2.30 -18.42 18.33
N PHE A 134 -1.45 -18.72 19.34
CA PHE A 134 -1.14 -17.79 20.42
C PHE A 134 -0.48 -16.51 19.91
N SER A 135 0.50 -16.60 18.99
CA SER A 135 1.16 -15.42 18.41
C SER A 135 0.17 -14.55 17.65
N VAL A 136 -0.77 -15.14 16.90
CA VAL A 136 -1.78 -14.39 16.16
C VAL A 136 -2.75 -13.66 17.10
N GLN A 137 -3.17 -14.28 18.21
CA GLN A 137 -4.00 -13.64 19.23
C GLN A 137 -3.25 -12.52 19.98
N LEU A 138 -1.97 -12.72 20.24
CA LEU A 138 -1.12 -11.67 20.82
C LEU A 138 -1.00 -10.47 19.87
N ILE A 139 -0.74 -10.71 18.57
CA ILE A 139 -0.71 -9.67 17.53
C ILE A 139 -2.03 -8.90 17.52
N ARG A 140 -3.18 -9.60 17.55
CA ARG A 140 -4.51 -8.98 17.61
C ARG A 140 -4.67 -8.07 18.82
N SER A 141 -4.24 -8.54 19.98
CA SER A 141 -4.36 -7.81 21.25
C SER A 141 -3.47 -6.57 21.28
N VAL A 142 -2.24 -6.69 20.80
CA VAL A 142 -1.28 -5.57 20.65
C VAL A 142 -1.80 -4.55 19.65
N GLU A 143 -2.31 -4.98 18.50
CA GLU A 143 -2.86 -4.08 17.51
C GLU A 143 -4.11 -3.35 18.02
N ARG A 144 -5.02 -4.07 18.70
CA ARG A 144 -6.21 -3.47 19.33
C ARG A 144 -5.84 -2.38 20.33
N LEU A 145 -4.84 -2.64 21.17
CA LEU A 145 -4.32 -1.66 22.14
C LEU A 145 -3.70 -0.46 21.40
N ALA A 146 -2.84 -0.74 20.39
CA ALA A 146 -2.16 0.28 19.60
C ALA A 146 -3.15 1.20 18.87
N CYS A 147 -4.30 0.70 18.41
CA CYS A 147 -5.33 1.51 17.77
C CYS A 147 -6.19 2.32 18.77
N ARG A 148 -6.26 1.93 20.04
CA ARG A 148 -7.05 2.63 21.06
C ARG A 148 -6.34 3.79 21.73
N LEU A 149 -5.03 3.71 21.86
CA LEU A 149 -4.21 4.68 22.60
C LEU A 149 -4.06 6.04 21.89
N PRO A 150 -3.92 6.15 20.57
CA PRO A 150 -3.75 7.43 19.88
C PRO A 150 -4.99 8.32 19.97
N ASP A 151 -4.76 9.62 19.82
CA ASP A 151 -5.83 10.60 19.73
C ASP A 151 -6.49 10.58 18.34
N LEU A 152 -5.69 10.23 17.30
CA LEU A 152 -6.15 10.13 15.92
C LEU A 152 -5.50 8.92 15.22
N LEU A 153 -6.31 8.19 14.43
CA LEU A 153 -5.87 7.15 13.51
C LEU A 153 -6.00 7.64 12.06
N ILE A 154 -4.94 7.46 11.29
CA ILE A 154 -4.95 7.67 9.85
C ILE A 154 -5.07 6.30 9.18
N ILE A 155 -6.12 6.13 8.38
CA ILE A 155 -6.47 4.88 7.70
C ILE A 155 -6.66 5.19 6.21
N ASP A 156 -6.29 4.26 5.33
CA ASP A 156 -6.31 4.51 3.89
C ASP A 156 -7.70 4.41 3.23
N THR A 157 -8.56 3.51 3.71
CA THR A 157 -9.88 3.24 3.12
C THR A 157 -11.01 3.24 4.14
N SER A 158 -12.23 3.49 3.67
CA SER A 158 -13.45 3.43 4.49
C SER A 158 -13.75 2.01 4.96
N GLU A 159 -13.37 1.00 4.18
CA GLU A 159 -13.56 -0.41 4.48
C GLU A 159 -12.68 -0.83 5.66
N TYR A 160 -11.40 -0.42 5.67
CA TYR A 160 -10.54 -0.62 6.85
C TYR A 160 -11.05 0.16 8.06
N ALA A 161 -11.52 1.40 7.86
CA ALA A 161 -12.07 2.19 8.96
C ALA A 161 -13.25 1.47 9.63
N ARG A 162 -14.21 0.94 8.84
CA ARG A 162 -15.31 0.11 9.35
C ARG A 162 -14.80 -1.13 10.06
N TRP A 163 -13.82 -1.84 9.45
CA TRP A 163 -13.26 -3.03 10.07
C TRP A 163 -12.65 -2.74 11.46
N TYR A 164 -11.93 -1.63 11.63
CA TYR A 164 -11.38 -1.22 12.93
C TYR A 164 -12.47 -0.82 13.93
N GLN A 165 -13.53 -0.18 13.47
CA GLN A 165 -14.69 0.15 14.30
C GLN A 165 -15.36 -1.14 14.81
N ASP A 166 -15.68 -2.06 13.93
CA ASP A 166 -16.43 -3.29 14.24
C ASP A 166 -15.60 -4.27 15.10
N ASN A 167 -14.32 -4.43 14.80
CA ASN A 167 -13.48 -5.44 15.46
C ASN A 167 -12.74 -4.93 16.70
N TYR A 168 -12.39 -3.63 16.74
CA TYR A 168 -11.62 -3.06 17.84
C TYR A 168 -12.39 -2.01 18.65
N GLY A 169 -13.59 -1.64 18.22
CA GLY A 169 -14.43 -0.64 18.89
C GLY A 169 -13.84 0.77 18.82
N ILE A 170 -13.17 1.11 17.72
CA ILE A 170 -12.60 2.45 17.52
C ILE A 170 -13.73 3.40 17.14
N ARG A 171 -13.82 4.54 17.82
CA ARG A 171 -14.84 5.55 17.53
C ARG A 171 -14.54 6.27 16.23
N SER A 172 -15.57 6.58 15.44
CA SER A 172 -15.46 7.24 14.13
C SER A 172 -14.74 8.59 14.19
N GLU A 173 -14.94 9.35 15.30
CA GLU A 173 -14.32 10.67 15.48
C GLU A 173 -12.79 10.60 15.54
N LYS A 174 -12.25 9.46 15.96
CA LYS A 174 -10.80 9.20 16.00
C LYS A 174 -10.20 8.80 14.66
N ILE A 175 -11.00 8.62 13.62
CA ILE A 175 -10.54 8.12 12.32
C ILE A 175 -10.52 9.24 11.29
N ARG A 176 -9.44 9.32 10.53
CA ARG A 176 -9.34 10.15 9.33
C ARG A 176 -8.83 9.32 8.16
N LEU A 177 -9.50 9.47 7.02
CA LEU A 177 -9.16 8.75 5.80
C LEU A 177 -8.10 9.51 5.01
N LEU A 178 -6.98 8.82 4.74
CA LEU A 178 -5.89 9.34 3.94
C LEU A 178 -5.45 8.28 2.92
N PRO A 179 -5.82 8.43 1.63
CA PRO A 179 -5.44 7.48 0.59
C PRO A 179 -3.93 7.28 0.49
N LEU A 180 -3.50 6.12 -0.05
CA LEU A 180 -2.08 5.86 -0.30
C LEU A 180 -1.51 6.83 -1.33
N GLY A 181 -2.20 7.02 -2.45
CA GLY A 181 -1.73 7.82 -3.57
C GLY A 181 -0.49 7.23 -4.25
N ALA A 182 0.02 7.96 -5.22
CA ALA A 182 1.28 7.67 -5.90
C ALA A 182 2.30 8.79 -5.66
N ASP A 183 3.56 8.55 -6.03
CA ASP A 183 4.56 9.59 -6.24
C ASP A 183 4.41 10.10 -7.68
N ASP A 184 3.56 11.09 -7.90
CA ASP A 184 3.25 11.64 -9.23
C ASP A 184 4.38 12.47 -9.85
N ARG A 185 5.47 12.64 -9.14
CA ARG A 185 6.72 13.15 -9.70
C ARG A 185 7.41 12.11 -10.57
N LEU A 186 7.22 10.82 -10.21
CA LEU A 186 7.74 9.64 -10.91
C LEU A 186 6.67 9.02 -11.82
N PHE A 187 5.51 8.67 -11.26
CA PHE A 187 4.38 8.06 -11.96
C PHE A 187 3.49 9.15 -12.57
N LYS A 188 3.79 9.53 -13.80
CA LYS A 188 3.05 10.53 -14.58
C LYS A 188 2.92 10.07 -16.04
N PRO A 189 1.99 10.62 -16.81
CA PRO A 189 1.86 10.27 -18.22
C PRO A 189 3.19 10.46 -18.95
N ARG A 190 3.58 9.45 -19.72
CA ARG A 190 4.80 9.43 -20.55
C ARG A 190 4.52 8.73 -21.86
N ASP A 191 5.20 9.15 -22.90
CA ASP A 191 5.21 8.45 -24.18
C ASP A 191 6.07 7.18 -24.11
N CYS A 192 5.65 6.14 -24.78
CA CYS A 192 6.45 4.95 -25.01
C CYS A 192 7.05 5.00 -26.41
N HIS A 193 8.36 5.09 -26.49
CA HIS A 193 9.08 5.16 -27.79
C HIS A 193 9.40 3.78 -28.37
N GLU A 194 9.31 2.73 -27.59
CA GLU A 194 9.69 1.35 -27.97
C GLU A 194 8.47 0.41 -28.05
N LYS A 195 7.26 0.97 -28.17
CA LYS A 195 6.05 0.16 -28.21
C LYS A 195 5.93 -0.54 -29.57
N ASP A 196 5.71 -1.84 -29.53
CA ASP A 196 5.24 -2.60 -30.68
C ASP A 196 3.70 -2.51 -30.74
N ASP A 197 3.19 -1.74 -31.68
CA ASP A 197 1.74 -1.51 -31.83
C ASP A 197 0.97 -2.76 -32.28
N SER A 198 1.66 -3.81 -32.71
CA SER A 198 1.05 -5.11 -33.01
C SER A 198 0.76 -5.94 -31.76
N ILE A 199 1.29 -5.53 -30.62
CA ILE A 199 1.19 -6.24 -29.34
C ILE A 199 0.32 -5.45 -28.36
N PHE A 200 -0.64 -6.15 -27.76
CA PHE A 200 -1.40 -5.67 -26.59
C PHE A 200 -0.72 -6.14 -25.31
N LEU A 201 -0.03 -5.23 -24.60
CA LEU A 201 0.75 -5.53 -23.43
C LEU A 201 -0.05 -5.40 -22.14
N CYS A 202 -0.25 -6.51 -21.44
CA CYS A 202 -0.84 -6.59 -20.11
C CYS A 202 0.27 -6.62 -19.05
N LEU A 203 0.40 -5.57 -18.25
CA LEU A 203 1.45 -5.45 -17.24
C LEU A 203 0.92 -5.63 -15.82
N TYR A 204 1.51 -6.58 -15.11
CA TYR A 204 1.40 -6.69 -13.65
C TYR A 204 2.75 -6.37 -13.01
N TYR A 205 2.76 -5.56 -11.95
CA TYR A 205 3.95 -5.35 -11.13
C TYR A 205 3.61 -5.26 -9.64
N GLY A 206 4.51 -5.77 -8.80
CA GLY A 206 4.34 -5.71 -7.35
C GLY A 206 4.78 -6.98 -6.64
N THR A 207 4.52 -7.05 -5.34
CA THR A 207 4.86 -8.22 -4.54
C THR A 207 3.91 -9.38 -4.87
N PHE A 208 4.49 -10.54 -5.13
CA PHE A 208 3.72 -11.78 -5.37
C PHE A 208 3.26 -12.36 -4.03
N ILE A 209 2.09 -11.94 -3.57
CA ILE A 209 1.48 -12.36 -2.32
C ILE A 209 0.06 -12.90 -2.55
N ARG A 210 -0.41 -13.70 -1.59
CA ARG A 210 -1.68 -14.41 -1.70
C ARG A 210 -2.89 -13.50 -1.97
N ASN A 211 -2.95 -12.34 -1.35
CA ASN A 211 -4.06 -11.40 -1.55
C ASN A 211 -4.07 -10.74 -2.94
N HIS A 212 -2.96 -10.76 -3.68
CA HIS A 212 -2.93 -10.34 -5.08
C HIS A 212 -3.43 -11.42 -6.04
N ALA A 213 -3.35 -12.71 -5.65
CA ALA A 213 -3.72 -13.88 -6.46
C ALA A 213 -3.09 -13.87 -7.88
N PRO A 214 -1.74 -13.80 -7.98
CA PRO A 214 -1.08 -13.70 -9.29
C PRO A 214 -1.34 -14.93 -10.19
N GLY A 215 -1.72 -16.07 -9.64
CA GLY A 215 -2.11 -17.27 -10.39
C GLY A 215 -3.31 -17.02 -11.33
N VAL A 216 -4.24 -16.14 -10.95
CA VAL A 216 -5.39 -15.78 -11.80
C VAL A 216 -4.93 -15.13 -13.12
N ILE A 217 -3.85 -14.35 -13.07
CA ILE A 217 -3.25 -13.73 -14.26
C ILE A 217 -2.64 -14.82 -15.17
N VAL A 218 -1.95 -15.79 -14.59
CA VAL A 218 -1.37 -16.93 -15.36
C VAL A 218 -2.45 -17.75 -16.04
N GLU A 219 -3.53 -18.06 -15.33
CA GLU A 219 -4.65 -18.81 -15.89
C GLU A 219 -5.37 -18.01 -17.00
N ALA A 220 -5.51 -16.68 -16.84
CA ALA A 220 -6.04 -15.82 -17.91
C ALA A 220 -5.10 -15.78 -19.13
N ALA A 221 -3.78 -15.72 -18.90
CA ALA A 221 -2.79 -15.80 -19.97
C ALA A 221 -2.86 -17.14 -20.73
N HIS A 222 -3.13 -18.26 -20.01
CA HIS A 222 -3.35 -19.56 -20.62
C HIS A 222 -4.59 -19.57 -21.51
N LEU A 223 -5.71 -18.98 -21.06
CA LEU A 223 -6.93 -18.86 -21.87
C LEU A 223 -6.71 -18.04 -23.15
N LEU A 224 -5.74 -17.13 -23.14
CA LEU A 224 -5.42 -16.24 -24.26
C LEU A 224 -4.16 -16.66 -25.04
N ALA A 225 -3.57 -17.84 -24.75
CA ALA A 225 -2.33 -18.29 -25.35
C ALA A 225 -2.40 -18.49 -26.88
N GLY A 226 -3.61 -18.71 -27.41
CA GLY A 226 -3.87 -18.82 -28.87
C GLY A 226 -3.83 -17.50 -29.63
N ASP A 227 -3.82 -16.36 -28.94
CA ASP A 227 -3.76 -15.03 -29.55
C ASP A 227 -2.33 -14.46 -29.55
N PRO A 228 -1.64 -14.40 -30.69
CA PRO A 228 -0.25 -13.96 -30.77
C PRO A 228 -0.07 -12.47 -30.46
N THR A 229 -1.15 -11.67 -30.47
CA THR A 229 -1.09 -10.22 -30.23
C THR A 229 -1.10 -9.86 -28.74
N ILE A 230 -1.46 -10.79 -27.83
CA ILE A 230 -1.56 -10.50 -26.41
C ILE A 230 -0.32 -11.02 -25.68
N ARG A 231 0.35 -10.12 -24.96
CA ARG A 231 1.52 -10.43 -24.12
C ARG A 231 1.29 -10.01 -22.68
N PHE A 232 1.86 -10.79 -21.77
CA PHE A 232 1.83 -10.53 -20.34
C PHE A 232 3.25 -10.34 -19.81
N GLU A 233 3.45 -9.31 -19.05
CA GLU A 233 4.65 -9.13 -18.21
C GLU A 233 4.24 -9.10 -16.73
N MET A 234 4.96 -9.88 -15.92
CA MET A 234 4.76 -9.93 -14.47
C MET A 234 6.06 -9.60 -13.76
N ILE A 235 6.15 -8.40 -13.19
CA ILE A 235 7.36 -7.84 -12.58
C ILE A 235 7.28 -7.93 -11.06
N GLY A 236 8.31 -8.46 -10.42
CA GLY A 236 8.46 -8.46 -8.97
C GLY A 236 8.83 -9.80 -8.36
N GLN A 237 8.88 -9.79 -7.03
CA GLN A 237 9.25 -10.92 -6.18
C GLN A 237 8.20 -11.13 -5.08
N GLY A 238 8.28 -12.25 -4.37
CA GLY A 238 7.42 -12.54 -3.22
C GLY A 238 7.13 -14.02 -3.05
N PRO A 239 6.49 -14.43 -1.95
CA PRO A 239 6.30 -15.84 -1.59
C PRO A 239 5.47 -16.66 -2.61
N GLU A 240 4.58 -16.00 -3.39
CA GLU A 240 3.80 -16.70 -4.43
C GLU A 240 4.52 -16.76 -5.80
N ARG A 241 5.73 -16.17 -5.94
CA ARG A 241 6.42 -16.04 -7.22
C ARG A 241 6.78 -17.36 -7.84
N GLU A 242 7.41 -18.27 -7.07
CA GLU A 242 7.84 -19.57 -7.52
C GLU A 242 6.64 -20.44 -7.93
N LYS A 243 5.61 -20.49 -7.08
CA LYS A 243 4.37 -21.21 -7.37
C LYS A 243 3.70 -20.70 -8.65
N THR A 244 3.67 -19.39 -8.84
CA THR A 244 3.08 -18.73 -10.01
C THR A 244 3.87 -19.07 -11.28
N ALA A 245 5.21 -19.06 -11.21
CA ALA A 245 6.07 -19.43 -12.32
C ALA A 245 5.96 -20.93 -12.67
N THR A 246 5.88 -21.80 -11.67
CA THR A 246 5.65 -23.24 -11.88
C THR A 246 4.33 -23.51 -12.60
N LEU A 247 3.26 -22.78 -12.24
CA LEU A 247 1.98 -22.88 -12.92
C LEU A 247 2.09 -22.45 -14.40
N ALA A 248 2.75 -21.34 -14.68
CA ALA A 248 2.96 -20.87 -16.05
C ALA A 248 3.77 -21.87 -16.90
N ASN A 249 4.81 -22.43 -16.32
CA ASN A 249 5.64 -23.45 -16.97
C ASN A 249 4.85 -24.73 -17.26
N SER A 250 3.94 -25.15 -16.36
CA SER A 250 3.09 -26.33 -16.57
C SER A 250 2.13 -26.16 -17.76
N TYR A 251 1.76 -24.92 -18.09
CA TYR A 251 0.96 -24.58 -19.28
C TYR A 251 1.80 -24.33 -20.54
N GLY A 252 3.12 -24.25 -20.44
CA GLY A 252 4.02 -23.96 -21.56
C GLY A 252 3.76 -22.58 -22.19
N LEU A 253 3.47 -21.55 -21.38
CA LEU A 253 3.07 -20.23 -21.88
C LEU A 253 4.23 -19.48 -22.55
N ALA A 254 4.08 -19.19 -23.84
CA ALA A 254 5.00 -18.36 -24.60
C ALA A 254 4.60 -16.86 -24.58
N ASN A 255 3.36 -16.54 -24.17
CA ASN A 255 2.81 -15.19 -24.13
C ASN A 255 2.97 -14.51 -22.76
N LEU A 256 3.68 -15.11 -21.80
CA LEU A 256 3.87 -14.58 -20.44
C LEU A 256 5.36 -14.57 -20.10
N THR A 257 5.85 -13.41 -19.64
CA THR A 257 7.23 -13.22 -19.17
C THR A 257 7.23 -12.79 -17.72
N PHE A 258 8.11 -13.43 -16.93
CA PHE A 258 8.37 -13.04 -15.57
C PHE A 258 9.66 -12.25 -15.48
N ILE A 259 9.61 -11.10 -14.83
CA ILE A 259 10.75 -10.18 -14.67
C ILE A 259 10.99 -9.95 -13.17
N ASP A 260 12.23 -9.90 -12.76
CA ASP A 260 12.59 -9.60 -11.38
C ASP A 260 12.37 -8.12 -11.04
N TRP A 261 12.53 -7.74 -9.75
CA TRP A 261 12.48 -6.35 -9.36
C TRP A 261 13.52 -5.53 -10.13
N MET A 262 13.08 -4.39 -10.58
CA MET A 262 13.90 -3.40 -11.28
C MET A 262 13.81 -2.05 -10.59
N ASP A 263 14.66 -1.13 -10.98
CA ASP A 263 14.60 0.24 -10.48
C ASP A 263 13.29 0.93 -10.88
N VAL A 264 12.86 1.88 -10.06
CA VAL A 264 11.56 2.55 -10.25
C VAL A 264 11.48 3.29 -11.59
N ASP A 265 12.59 3.85 -12.08
CA ASP A 265 12.61 4.55 -13.37
C ASP A 265 12.39 3.59 -14.54
N GLU A 266 12.98 2.40 -14.48
CA GLU A 266 12.77 1.34 -15.49
C GLU A 266 11.32 0.82 -15.41
N LEU A 267 10.79 0.61 -14.20
CA LEU A 267 9.40 0.20 -14.00
C LEU A 267 8.42 1.21 -14.61
N VAL A 268 8.66 2.50 -14.40
CA VAL A 268 7.82 3.56 -14.94
C VAL A 268 7.85 3.59 -16.48
N GLN A 269 9.01 3.34 -17.10
CA GLN A 269 9.11 3.24 -18.56
C GLN A 269 8.33 2.03 -19.10
N ARG A 270 8.45 0.87 -18.47
CA ARG A 270 7.67 -0.32 -18.84
C ARG A 270 6.16 -0.10 -18.65
N ALA A 271 5.77 0.52 -17.54
CA ALA A 271 4.36 0.88 -17.32
C ALA A 271 3.83 1.89 -18.35
N ALA A 272 4.68 2.79 -18.85
CA ALA A 272 4.32 3.70 -19.93
C ALA A 272 4.03 2.95 -21.25
N CYS A 273 4.70 1.84 -21.50
CA CYS A 273 4.48 1.02 -22.70
C CYS A 273 3.29 0.06 -22.60
N ALA A 274 2.79 -0.22 -21.41
CA ALA A 274 1.67 -1.12 -21.21
C ALA A 274 0.36 -0.55 -21.80
N ASP A 275 -0.45 -1.40 -22.41
CA ASP A 275 -1.81 -1.07 -22.84
C ASP A 275 -2.79 -1.10 -21.67
N VAL A 276 -2.55 -2.00 -20.72
CA VAL A 276 -3.35 -2.15 -19.50
C VAL A 276 -2.48 -2.56 -18.31
N ILE A 277 -2.75 -1.96 -17.16
CA ILE A 277 -2.17 -2.37 -15.88
C ILE A 277 -3.13 -3.35 -15.19
N LEU A 278 -2.60 -4.49 -14.75
CA LEU A 278 -3.35 -5.49 -14.02
C LEU A 278 -3.21 -5.27 -12.50
N GLY A 279 -4.34 -5.16 -11.84
CA GLY A 279 -4.42 -4.97 -10.40
C GLY A 279 -4.27 -6.27 -9.60
N THR A 280 -5.25 -6.55 -8.73
CA THR A 280 -5.26 -7.72 -7.84
C THR A 280 -6.60 -8.44 -7.90
N PHE A 281 -6.57 -9.77 -7.77
CA PHE A 281 -7.73 -10.63 -8.00
C PHE A 281 -8.05 -11.57 -6.82
N GLY A 282 -7.35 -11.44 -5.68
CA GLY A 282 -7.60 -12.24 -4.49
C GLY A 282 -8.85 -11.82 -3.73
N ILE A 283 -9.38 -12.73 -2.91
CA ILE A 283 -10.64 -12.58 -2.14
C ILE A 283 -10.43 -12.50 -0.63
N THR A 284 -9.20 -12.33 -0.19
CA THR A 284 -8.94 -12.20 1.25
C THR A 284 -9.55 -10.90 1.79
N PRO A 285 -9.86 -10.81 3.09
CA PRO A 285 -10.41 -9.59 3.68
C PRO A 285 -9.59 -8.34 3.33
N GLN A 286 -8.25 -8.45 3.37
CA GLN A 286 -7.39 -7.32 2.99
C GLN A 286 -7.47 -6.97 1.50
N ALA A 287 -7.53 -7.98 0.62
CA ALA A 287 -7.68 -7.75 -0.83
C ALA A 287 -8.96 -6.95 -1.15
N LEU A 288 -10.02 -7.16 -0.35
CA LEU A 288 -11.32 -6.48 -0.53
C LEU A 288 -11.35 -5.06 0.05
N MET A 289 -10.45 -4.75 1.00
CA MET A 289 -10.40 -3.47 1.70
C MET A 289 -9.25 -2.56 1.23
N THR A 290 -8.30 -3.07 0.44
CA THR A 290 -7.11 -2.30 0.02
C THR A 290 -7.25 -1.81 -1.41
N MET A 291 -6.94 -0.53 -1.64
CA MET A 291 -6.62 0.02 -2.95
C MET A 291 -5.09 0.08 -3.08
N GLN A 292 -4.52 -0.86 -3.84
CA GLN A 292 -3.06 -1.07 -3.92
C GLN A 292 -2.35 0.10 -4.62
N HIS A 293 -1.06 0.31 -4.33
CA HIS A 293 -0.23 1.37 -4.93
C HIS A 293 -0.30 1.38 -6.47
N LYS A 294 -0.22 0.21 -7.12
CA LYS A 294 -0.27 0.09 -8.59
C LYS A 294 -1.56 0.65 -9.21
N ILE A 295 -2.68 0.68 -8.46
CA ILE A 295 -3.92 1.33 -8.92
C ILE A 295 -3.73 2.85 -8.92
N HIS A 296 -3.22 3.42 -7.83
CA HIS A 296 -2.92 4.85 -7.76
C HIS A 296 -1.88 5.28 -8.80
N GLU A 297 -0.85 4.46 -8.99
CA GLU A 297 0.24 4.68 -9.96
C GLU A 297 -0.27 4.61 -11.40
N GLY A 298 -1.09 3.61 -11.72
CA GLY A 298 -1.71 3.48 -13.05
C GLY A 298 -2.65 4.65 -13.37
N LEU A 299 -3.47 5.08 -12.40
CA LEU A 299 -4.31 6.28 -12.55
C LEU A 299 -3.46 7.53 -12.77
N ALA A 300 -2.37 7.70 -12.01
CA ALA A 300 -1.44 8.81 -12.15
C ALA A 300 -0.74 8.86 -13.51
N MET A 301 -0.50 7.69 -14.13
CA MET A 301 0.11 7.54 -15.45
C MET A 301 -0.89 7.61 -16.61
N ALA A 302 -2.16 7.87 -16.34
CA ALA A 302 -3.24 7.82 -17.34
C ALA A 302 -3.30 6.47 -18.08
N LYS A 303 -3.13 5.35 -17.36
CA LYS A 303 -3.21 4.00 -17.92
C LYS A 303 -4.56 3.36 -17.63
N PRO A 304 -5.14 2.62 -18.58
CA PRO A 304 -6.27 1.75 -18.30
C PRO A 304 -5.88 0.69 -17.26
N ILE A 305 -6.77 0.39 -16.35
CA ILE A 305 -6.52 -0.59 -15.28
C ILE A 305 -7.64 -1.62 -15.28
N ILE A 306 -7.28 -2.91 -15.20
CA ILE A 306 -8.22 -3.99 -14.86
C ILE A 306 -7.92 -4.42 -13.43
N ASN A 307 -8.94 -4.43 -12.58
CA ASN A 307 -8.83 -4.94 -11.20
C ASN A 307 -10.01 -5.84 -10.83
N GLY A 308 -9.82 -6.70 -9.88
CA GLY A 308 -10.93 -7.46 -9.31
C GLY A 308 -11.89 -6.56 -8.55
N GLU A 309 -13.20 -6.74 -8.75
CA GLU A 309 -14.23 -5.97 -8.05
C GLU A 309 -14.12 -6.15 -6.53
N SER A 310 -14.35 -5.08 -5.78
CA SER A 310 -14.37 -5.10 -4.31
C SER A 310 -15.10 -3.88 -3.76
N PRO A 311 -15.59 -3.94 -2.51
CA PRO A 311 -16.25 -2.79 -1.90
C PRO A 311 -15.44 -1.50 -2.01
N VAL A 312 -14.12 -1.54 -1.73
CA VAL A 312 -13.28 -0.34 -1.83
C VAL A 312 -13.13 0.18 -3.26
N MET A 313 -13.07 -0.70 -4.25
CA MET A 313 -12.98 -0.27 -5.65
C MET A 313 -14.28 0.36 -6.11
N SER A 314 -15.42 -0.30 -5.87
CA SER A 314 -16.75 0.15 -6.29
C SER A 314 -17.22 1.39 -5.55
N SER A 315 -16.75 1.63 -4.30
CA SER A 315 -17.04 2.86 -3.56
C SER A 315 -16.18 4.07 -3.97
N THR A 316 -15.02 3.82 -4.60
CA THR A 316 -14.03 4.86 -4.92
C THR A 316 -13.96 5.16 -6.41
N LEU A 317 -14.05 4.14 -7.26
CA LEU A 317 -13.89 4.22 -8.71
C LEU A 317 -15.11 3.68 -9.41
N GLN A 318 -15.36 4.15 -10.64
CA GLN A 318 -16.52 3.76 -11.45
C GLN A 318 -16.10 2.79 -12.57
N HIS A 319 -16.70 1.59 -12.57
CA HIS A 319 -16.50 0.59 -13.63
C HIS A 319 -16.87 1.17 -15.01
N GLY A 320 -16.00 0.91 -16.00
CA GLY A 320 -16.20 1.37 -17.38
C GLY A 320 -15.91 2.86 -17.62
N GLU A 321 -15.65 3.63 -16.55
CA GLU A 321 -15.31 5.06 -16.62
C GLU A 321 -13.88 5.34 -16.11
N THR A 322 -13.58 5.00 -14.87
CA THR A 322 -12.26 5.30 -14.26
C THR A 322 -11.38 4.07 -14.11
N ILE A 323 -12.00 2.88 -14.11
CA ILE A 323 -11.35 1.58 -13.98
C ILE A 323 -12.22 0.51 -14.65
N TYR A 324 -11.62 -0.60 -15.08
CA TYR A 324 -12.36 -1.78 -15.49
C TYR A 324 -12.34 -2.82 -14.37
N LEU A 325 -13.51 -3.16 -13.84
CA LEU A 325 -13.66 -4.15 -12.77
C LEU A 325 -14.13 -5.48 -13.35
N CYS A 326 -13.56 -6.59 -12.90
CA CYS A 326 -14.00 -7.93 -13.24
C CYS A 326 -14.14 -8.79 -11.98
N GLU A 327 -14.81 -9.93 -12.11
CA GLU A 327 -15.00 -10.88 -11.02
C GLU A 327 -13.66 -11.41 -10.50
N ARG A 328 -13.49 -11.44 -9.17
CA ARG A 328 -12.28 -11.94 -8.52
C ARG A 328 -12.21 -13.46 -8.59
N GLN A 329 -11.00 -14.02 -8.53
CA GLN A 329 -10.73 -15.46 -8.62
C GLN A 329 -11.33 -16.12 -9.88
N ASN A 330 -11.64 -15.33 -10.92
CA ASN A 330 -12.20 -15.78 -12.17
C ASN A 330 -11.26 -15.44 -13.35
N PRO A 331 -10.40 -16.37 -13.78
CA PRO A 331 -9.49 -16.15 -14.91
C PRO A 331 -10.20 -15.85 -16.22
N ARG A 332 -11.39 -16.44 -16.46
CA ARG A 332 -12.19 -16.18 -17.64
C ARG A 332 -12.74 -14.77 -17.66
N ALA A 333 -13.18 -14.26 -16.52
CA ALA A 333 -13.62 -12.87 -16.39
C ALA A 333 -12.48 -11.88 -16.68
N LEU A 334 -11.25 -12.19 -16.19
CA LEU A 334 -10.07 -11.39 -16.52
C LEU A 334 -9.70 -11.49 -18.00
N ALA A 335 -9.72 -12.67 -18.60
CA ALA A 335 -9.45 -12.85 -20.02
C ALA A 335 -10.45 -12.06 -20.89
N ASN A 336 -11.75 -12.13 -20.58
CA ASN A 336 -12.78 -11.36 -21.26
C ASN A 336 -12.58 -9.84 -21.12
N ALA A 337 -12.20 -9.38 -19.91
CA ALA A 337 -11.87 -7.96 -19.68
C ALA A 337 -10.69 -7.50 -20.55
N ILE A 338 -9.64 -8.33 -20.68
CA ILE A 338 -8.49 -8.05 -21.54
C ILE A 338 -8.92 -7.97 -23.02
N LEU A 339 -9.69 -8.93 -23.51
CA LEU A 339 -10.21 -8.92 -24.88
C LEU A 339 -11.08 -7.68 -25.14
N THR A 340 -11.97 -7.34 -24.23
CA THR A 340 -12.81 -6.13 -24.32
C THR A 340 -11.94 -4.88 -24.47
N LEU A 341 -10.91 -4.73 -23.63
CA LEU A 341 -10.04 -3.56 -23.70
C LEU A 341 -9.10 -3.59 -24.92
N ARG A 342 -8.69 -4.76 -25.40
CA ARG A 342 -7.93 -4.87 -26.64
C ARG A 342 -8.76 -4.38 -27.85
N ASP A 343 -10.00 -4.80 -27.91
CA ASP A 343 -10.85 -4.55 -29.08
C ASP A 343 -11.53 -3.17 -29.08
N ASP A 344 -11.74 -2.59 -27.88
CA ASP A 344 -12.37 -1.27 -27.72
C ASP A 344 -11.36 -0.20 -27.33
N GLN A 345 -10.73 0.43 -28.33
CA GLN A 345 -9.80 1.54 -28.14
C GLN A 345 -10.46 2.76 -27.49
N GLN A 346 -11.74 3.00 -27.78
CA GLN A 346 -12.46 4.16 -27.21
C GLN A 346 -12.66 3.98 -25.71
N LEU A 347 -13.01 2.76 -25.28
CA LEU A 347 -13.12 2.42 -23.87
C LEU A 347 -11.75 2.57 -23.15
N ARG A 348 -10.66 2.06 -23.76
CA ARG A 348 -9.30 2.27 -23.21
C ARG A 348 -8.98 3.74 -23.03
N ALA A 349 -9.21 4.55 -24.05
CA ALA A 349 -8.95 6.00 -24.01
C ALA A 349 -9.83 6.71 -22.96
N ARG A 350 -11.08 6.27 -22.79
CA ARG A 350 -11.98 6.79 -21.75
C ARG A 350 -11.48 6.45 -20.35
N LEU A 351 -11.15 5.18 -20.08
CA LEU A 351 -10.62 4.73 -18.80
C LEU A 351 -9.34 5.49 -18.40
N ALA A 352 -8.41 5.62 -19.35
CA ALA A 352 -7.17 6.36 -19.15
C ALA A 352 -7.43 7.83 -18.78
N ARG A 353 -8.25 8.52 -19.57
CA ARG A 353 -8.56 9.94 -19.38
C ARG A 353 -9.35 10.20 -18.08
N GLN A 354 -10.42 9.43 -17.84
CA GLN A 354 -11.28 9.65 -16.67
C GLN A 354 -10.59 9.18 -15.39
N GLY A 355 -9.83 8.08 -15.44
CA GLY A 355 -9.00 7.63 -14.31
C GLY A 355 -7.95 8.67 -13.93
N TYR A 356 -7.26 9.26 -14.90
CA TYR A 356 -6.28 10.33 -14.64
C TYR A 356 -6.94 11.59 -14.09
N LYS A 357 -8.11 11.99 -14.65
CA LYS A 357 -8.88 13.12 -14.12
C LYS A 357 -9.24 12.90 -12.64
N PHE A 358 -9.78 11.73 -12.32
CA PHE A 358 -10.08 11.37 -10.93
C PHE A 358 -8.84 11.47 -10.03
N TYR A 359 -7.68 10.97 -10.50
CA TYR A 359 -6.42 11.08 -9.79
C TYR A 359 -6.04 12.54 -9.54
N GLN A 360 -6.08 13.37 -10.56
CA GLN A 360 -5.76 14.80 -10.46
C GLN A 360 -6.68 15.55 -9.49
N GLU A 361 -7.94 15.18 -9.45
CA GLU A 361 -8.93 15.82 -8.57
C GLU A 361 -8.83 15.38 -7.11
N ASN A 362 -8.35 14.14 -6.83
CA ASN A 362 -8.50 13.54 -5.50
C ASN A 362 -7.21 12.99 -4.87
N LEU A 363 -6.22 12.56 -5.66
CA LEU A 363 -5.16 11.67 -5.21
C LEU A 363 -3.74 12.18 -5.46
N THR A 364 -3.56 13.42 -5.97
CA THR A 364 -2.23 13.96 -6.22
C THR A 364 -1.40 14.02 -4.93
N PHE A 365 -0.11 13.92 -5.10
CA PHE A 365 0.86 13.97 -4.00
C PHE A 365 0.62 15.19 -3.08
N ASN A 366 0.41 16.36 -3.68
CA ASN A 366 0.16 17.60 -2.95
C ASN A 366 -1.20 17.59 -2.23
N LYS A 367 -2.29 17.15 -2.88
CA LYS A 367 -3.63 17.12 -2.26
C LYS A 367 -3.68 16.20 -1.03
N ILE A 368 -3.04 15.04 -1.11
CA ILE A 368 -2.94 14.13 0.04
C ILE A 368 -2.10 14.79 1.15
N GLY A 369 -1.02 15.50 0.79
CA GLY A 369 -0.19 16.24 1.75
C GLY A 369 -0.96 17.37 2.44
N MET A 370 -1.71 18.17 1.70
CA MET A 370 -2.58 19.22 2.27
C MET A 370 -3.63 18.63 3.23
N LYS A 371 -4.25 17.52 2.83
CA LYS A 371 -5.25 16.83 3.67
C LYS A 371 -4.63 16.31 4.97
N LEU A 372 -3.44 15.71 4.89
CA LEU A 372 -2.71 15.26 6.08
C LEU A 372 -2.38 16.44 6.99
N LYS A 373 -1.82 17.53 6.45
CA LYS A 373 -1.53 18.75 7.19
C LYS A 373 -2.77 19.27 7.90
N GLN A 374 -3.90 19.39 7.20
CA GLN A 374 -5.17 19.85 7.77
C GLN A 374 -5.58 19.00 8.99
N TYR A 375 -5.51 17.67 8.90
CA TYR A 375 -5.86 16.79 10.03
C TYR A 375 -4.97 17.03 11.26
N LEU A 376 -3.69 17.30 11.03
CA LEU A 376 -2.75 17.58 12.12
C LEU A 376 -2.98 18.96 12.75
N GLU A 377 -3.34 19.96 11.95
CA GLU A 377 -3.68 21.31 12.42
C GLU A 377 -4.97 21.30 13.25
N GLU A 378 -6.00 20.55 12.81
CA GLU A 378 -7.26 20.39 13.56
C GLU A 378 -7.03 19.74 14.93
N LEU A 379 -6.10 18.79 15.01
CA LEU A 379 -5.78 18.08 16.25
C LEU A 379 -4.90 18.91 17.21
N HIS A 380 -4.15 19.86 16.67
CA HIS A 380 -3.25 20.72 17.45
C HIS A 380 -3.96 21.93 18.09
N ARG A 381 -5.13 22.33 17.56
CA ARG A 381 -5.97 23.42 18.10
C ARG A 381 -6.61 23.00 19.42
#